data_b345d937723c993dc8b05acf3df3dfdd
#
_entry.id   b345d937723c993dc8b05acf3df3dfdd
#
_cell.length_a   1.000
_cell.length_b   1.000
_cell.length_c   1.000
_cell.angle_alpha   90.00
_cell.angle_beta   90.00
_cell.angle_gamma   90.00
#
_symmetry.space_group_name_H-M   'P 1'
#
loop_
_entity.id
_entity.type
_entity.pdbx_description
1 polymer ?
#
loop_
_entity_poly.entity_id
_entity_poly.type
_entity_poly.pdbx_seq_one_letter_code
_entity_poly.pdbx_strand_id
1 'polypeptide(L)'
;MNNVRTILVTGASGGFGLLTVKTLVRRGFRVFACFRDPQGKDASVVDSLARTARETDGVFEAVAMDITRDDSVEEAAAFVRSRTERLDVAVNNAGISAMGLNEGFTTAQALALFDVNALGAHRVNRAILPLMKPHRSGLLVHVSTGLARMTMPCFGLYSASKAAMEAIAESYRYELSGLGIDSVILEPSPYPTNLGASALTAGDLARLREYGELAQLPKRMMDGLTAMFAGPNAPNPQDVPDAILRLIETPRGERPLRTLVGSGGEALMELNTLTDRIQAALFAAQGMAAMLRVAR
;
A
#
# COMPACT_ATOMS: atom_id res chain seq x y z
N MET A 1 -25.96 -13.40 -13.29
CA MET A 1 -25.74 -12.30 -12.31
C MET A 1 -24.30 -11.85 -12.47
N ASN A 2 -24.06 -10.59 -12.87
CA ASN A 2 -22.71 -10.04 -12.92
C ASN A 2 -22.16 -10.08 -11.50
N ASN A 3 -21.12 -10.89 -11.29
CA ASN A 3 -20.50 -11.05 -9.98
C ASN A 3 -19.64 -9.80 -9.71
N VAL A 4 -20.25 -8.77 -9.11
CA VAL A 4 -19.58 -7.51 -8.78
C VAL A 4 -18.48 -7.81 -7.76
N ARG A 5 -17.21 -7.51 -8.12
CA ARG A 5 -16.09 -7.73 -7.22
C ARG A 5 -16.20 -6.85 -5.98
N THR A 6 -15.90 -7.43 -4.84
CA THR A 6 -15.88 -6.77 -3.53
C THR A 6 -14.45 -6.46 -3.13
N ILE A 7 -14.17 -5.19 -2.83
CA ILE A 7 -12.82 -4.66 -2.62
C ILE A 7 -12.76 -3.91 -1.30
N LEU A 8 -11.73 -4.15 -0.50
CA LEU A 8 -11.40 -3.37 0.69
C LEU A 8 -10.18 -2.48 0.39
N VAL A 9 -10.26 -1.19 0.78
CA VAL A 9 -9.15 -0.23 0.60
C VAL A 9 -8.84 0.45 1.92
N THR A 10 -7.62 0.29 2.44
CA THR A 10 -7.19 0.98 3.66
C THR A 10 -6.62 2.37 3.37
N GLY A 11 -6.79 3.32 4.31
CA GLY A 11 -6.27 4.68 4.17
C GLY A 11 -6.98 5.50 3.10
N ALA A 12 -8.31 5.42 3.06
CA ALA A 12 -9.16 6.03 2.03
C ALA A 12 -9.37 7.55 2.20
N SER A 13 -8.83 8.17 3.26
CA SER A 13 -9.06 9.59 3.58
C SER A 13 -8.35 10.58 2.65
N GLY A 14 -7.37 10.13 1.85
CA GLY A 14 -6.61 11.03 0.95
C GLY A 14 -5.65 10.30 0.02
N GLY A 15 -4.91 11.07 -0.77
CA GLY A 15 -3.87 10.56 -1.66
C GLY A 15 -4.33 9.43 -2.56
N PHE A 16 -3.48 8.41 -2.70
CA PHE A 16 -3.78 7.25 -3.54
C PHE A 16 -5.03 6.48 -3.09
N GLY A 17 -5.26 6.34 -1.77
CA GLY A 17 -6.42 5.62 -1.24
C GLY A 17 -7.74 6.23 -1.67
N LEU A 18 -7.88 7.54 -1.54
CA LEU A 18 -9.08 8.28 -1.98
C LEU A 18 -9.30 8.13 -3.50
N LEU A 19 -8.24 8.32 -4.28
CA LEU A 19 -8.31 8.19 -5.74
C LEU A 19 -8.65 6.75 -6.16
N THR A 20 -8.05 5.76 -5.48
CA THR A 20 -8.36 4.34 -5.71
C THR A 20 -9.83 4.03 -5.45
N VAL A 21 -10.38 4.46 -4.31
CA VAL A 21 -11.81 4.27 -4.01
C VAL A 21 -12.69 4.91 -5.09
N LYS A 22 -12.41 6.17 -5.48
CA LYS A 22 -13.16 6.84 -6.57
C LYS A 22 -13.10 6.07 -7.89
N THR A 23 -11.91 5.61 -8.28
CA THR A 23 -11.70 4.85 -9.52
C THR A 23 -12.49 3.54 -9.50
N LEU A 24 -12.41 2.78 -8.40
CA LEU A 24 -13.08 1.49 -8.27
C LEU A 24 -14.61 1.61 -8.19
N VAL A 25 -15.13 2.61 -7.46
CA VAL A 25 -16.57 2.88 -7.39
C VAL A 25 -17.11 3.27 -8.78
N ARG A 26 -16.42 4.15 -9.51
CA ARG A 26 -16.81 4.52 -10.88
C ARG A 26 -16.78 3.34 -11.85
N ARG A 27 -15.96 2.33 -11.58
CA ARG A 27 -15.87 1.08 -12.37
C ARG A 27 -16.97 0.07 -12.04
N GLY A 28 -17.87 0.40 -11.11
CA GLY A 28 -19.00 -0.46 -10.73
C GLY A 28 -18.66 -1.52 -9.68
N PHE A 29 -17.53 -1.39 -8.97
CA PHE A 29 -17.17 -2.31 -7.90
C PHE A 29 -17.86 -1.96 -6.58
N ARG A 30 -18.00 -2.97 -5.70
CA ARG A 30 -18.37 -2.76 -4.31
C ARG A 30 -17.11 -2.49 -3.49
N VAL A 31 -17.01 -1.31 -2.87
CA VAL A 31 -15.81 -0.87 -2.17
C VAL A 31 -16.09 -0.59 -0.69
N PHE A 32 -15.45 -1.34 0.19
CA PHE A 32 -15.30 -1.05 1.60
C PHE A 32 -14.09 -0.13 1.78
N ALA A 33 -14.32 1.14 2.03
CA ALA A 33 -13.26 2.13 2.19
C ALA A 33 -13.01 2.39 3.68
N CYS A 34 -11.77 2.16 4.14
CA CYS A 34 -11.41 2.22 5.54
C CYS A 34 -10.82 3.58 5.90
N PHE A 35 -11.37 4.18 6.98
CA PHE A 35 -11.01 5.46 7.56
C PHE A 35 -10.73 5.29 9.05
N ARG A 36 -9.87 6.12 9.63
CA ARG A 36 -9.70 6.13 11.09
C ARG A 36 -10.88 6.76 11.82
N ASP A 37 -11.48 7.77 11.21
CA ASP A 37 -12.59 8.51 11.82
C ASP A 37 -13.61 8.95 10.74
N PRO A 38 -14.44 7.99 10.23
CA PRO A 38 -15.37 8.25 9.13
C PRO A 38 -16.52 9.19 9.48
N GLN A 39 -16.85 9.34 10.78
CA GLN A 39 -17.94 10.20 11.25
C GLN A 39 -17.45 11.58 11.73
N GLY A 40 -16.15 11.73 12.03
CA GLY A 40 -15.54 12.98 12.46
C GLY A 40 -14.72 13.63 11.34
N LYS A 41 -13.41 13.64 11.46
CA LYS A 41 -12.49 14.35 10.54
C LYS A 41 -12.58 13.90 9.08
N ASP A 42 -12.95 12.67 8.80
CA ASP A 42 -13.03 12.11 7.45
C ASP A 42 -14.46 12.21 6.83
N ALA A 43 -15.46 12.76 7.57
CA ALA A 43 -16.86 12.77 7.16
C ALA A 43 -17.10 13.45 5.79
N SER A 44 -16.43 14.56 5.52
CA SER A 44 -16.56 15.26 4.22
C SER A 44 -16.06 14.43 3.04
N VAL A 45 -15.01 13.61 3.25
CA VAL A 45 -14.49 12.68 2.25
C VAL A 45 -15.48 11.53 2.04
N VAL A 46 -16.02 10.98 3.11
CA VAL A 46 -17.07 9.94 3.08
C VAL A 46 -18.29 10.43 2.28
N ASP A 47 -18.79 11.65 2.54
CA ASP A 47 -19.89 12.23 1.80
C ASP A 47 -19.59 12.41 0.31
N SER A 48 -18.37 12.83 -0.02
CA SER A 48 -17.92 12.96 -1.41
C SER A 48 -17.92 11.61 -2.14
N LEU A 49 -17.43 10.54 -1.50
CA LEU A 49 -17.42 9.20 -2.05
C LEU A 49 -18.82 8.61 -2.18
N ALA A 50 -19.69 8.85 -1.19
CA ALA A 50 -21.09 8.46 -1.25
C ALA A 50 -21.84 9.15 -2.40
N ARG A 51 -21.52 10.41 -2.72
CA ARG A 51 -22.05 11.09 -3.93
C ARG A 51 -21.54 10.40 -5.20
N THR A 52 -20.25 10.11 -5.30
CA THR A 52 -19.69 9.39 -6.45
C THR A 52 -20.40 8.04 -6.67
N ALA A 53 -20.68 7.29 -5.60
CA ALA A 53 -21.40 6.01 -5.70
C ALA A 53 -22.84 6.18 -6.21
N ARG A 54 -23.55 7.25 -5.79
CA ARG A 54 -24.90 7.53 -6.28
C ARG A 54 -24.96 7.93 -7.77
N GLU A 55 -23.86 8.44 -8.30
CA GLU A 55 -23.73 8.87 -9.70
C GLU A 55 -23.23 7.75 -10.62
N THR A 56 -22.98 6.56 -10.08
CA THR A 56 -22.41 5.41 -10.79
C THR A 56 -23.09 4.11 -10.36
N ASP A 57 -22.77 3.01 -11.03
CA ASP A 57 -23.28 1.68 -10.67
C ASP A 57 -22.49 1.01 -9.52
N GLY A 58 -21.52 1.73 -8.93
CA GLY A 58 -20.69 1.21 -7.85
C GLY A 58 -21.33 1.32 -6.48
N VAL A 59 -20.87 0.49 -5.55
CA VAL A 59 -21.31 0.51 -4.15
C VAL A 59 -20.16 0.94 -3.26
N PHE A 60 -20.41 1.90 -2.37
CA PHE A 60 -19.46 2.42 -1.40
C PHE A 60 -19.98 2.23 0.02
N GLU A 61 -19.13 1.69 0.88
CA GLU A 61 -19.39 1.61 2.32
C GLU A 61 -18.16 2.12 3.09
N ALA A 62 -18.39 3.08 3.98
CA ALA A 62 -17.34 3.58 4.87
C ALA A 62 -17.17 2.63 6.06
N VAL A 63 -15.93 2.29 6.40
CA VAL A 63 -15.57 1.39 7.49
C VAL A 63 -14.62 2.11 8.44
N ALA A 64 -14.92 2.14 9.74
CA ALA A 64 -13.97 2.59 10.74
C ALA A 64 -12.87 1.55 10.92
N MET A 65 -11.59 1.95 10.76
CA MET A 65 -10.45 1.06 10.92
C MET A 65 -9.17 1.85 11.24
N ASP A 66 -8.61 1.59 12.41
CA ASP A 66 -7.24 1.96 12.72
C ASP A 66 -6.35 0.71 12.62
N ILE A 67 -5.49 0.68 11.59
CA ILE A 67 -4.64 -0.48 11.30
C ILE A 67 -3.55 -0.73 12.35
N THR A 68 -3.34 0.18 13.30
CA THR A 68 -2.41 0.00 14.42
C THR A 68 -3.03 -0.73 15.62
N ARG A 69 -4.34 -1.01 15.57
CA ARG A 69 -5.10 -1.64 16.65
C ARG A 69 -5.75 -2.93 16.19
N ASP A 70 -5.43 -4.03 16.86
CA ASP A 70 -5.98 -5.36 16.52
C ASP A 70 -7.50 -5.40 16.66
N ASP A 71 -8.06 -4.82 17.75
CA ASP A 71 -9.51 -4.73 18.00
C ASP A 71 -10.24 -3.97 16.88
N SER A 72 -9.72 -2.80 16.48
CA SER A 72 -10.31 -2.00 15.43
C SER A 72 -10.31 -2.72 14.07
N VAL A 73 -9.24 -3.45 13.75
CA VAL A 73 -9.14 -4.23 12.52
C VAL A 73 -10.11 -5.43 12.52
N GLU A 74 -10.24 -6.13 13.66
CA GLU A 74 -11.19 -7.25 13.79
C GLU A 74 -12.65 -6.78 13.74
N GLU A 75 -13.00 -5.65 14.37
CA GLU A 75 -14.32 -5.03 14.27
C GLU A 75 -14.66 -4.66 12.81
N ALA A 76 -13.71 -4.03 12.11
CA ALA A 76 -13.87 -3.71 10.70
C ALA A 76 -14.05 -4.95 9.83
N ALA A 77 -13.26 -6.00 10.06
CA ALA A 77 -13.41 -7.27 9.36
C ALA A 77 -14.75 -7.95 9.67
N ALA A 78 -15.24 -7.88 10.90
CA ALA A 78 -16.57 -8.35 11.30
C ALA A 78 -17.67 -7.57 10.57
N PHE A 79 -17.54 -6.25 10.47
CA PHE A 79 -18.47 -5.43 9.68
C PHE A 79 -18.50 -5.88 8.22
N VAL A 80 -17.34 -6.06 7.57
CA VAL A 80 -17.26 -6.55 6.18
C VAL A 80 -17.92 -7.93 6.05
N ARG A 81 -17.64 -8.87 6.98
CA ARG A 81 -18.29 -10.21 7.00
C ARG A 81 -19.82 -10.15 7.11
N SER A 82 -20.36 -9.17 7.83
CA SER A 82 -21.81 -8.98 7.94
C SER A 82 -22.47 -8.52 6.62
N ARG A 83 -21.67 -8.01 5.68
CA ARG A 83 -22.14 -7.43 4.41
C ARG A 83 -21.85 -8.32 3.18
N THR A 84 -20.87 -9.21 3.29
CA THR A 84 -20.47 -10.10 2.20
C THR A 84 -19.83 -11.38 2.72
N GLU A 85 -20.11 -12.49 2.05
CA GLU A 85 -19.47 -13.78 2.34
C GLU A 85 -18.08 -13.89 1.67
N ARG A 86 -17.77 -12.99 0.71
CA ARG A 86 -16.56 -13.04 -0.09
C ARG A 86 -15.91 -11.65 -0.22
N LEU A 87 -14.61 -11.60 -0.04
CA LEU A 87 -13.77 -10.47 -0.41
C LEU A 87 -12.86 -10.89 -1.55
N ASP A 88 -12.90 -10.16 -2.67
CA ASP A 88 -12.09 -10.47 -3.85
C ASP A 88 -10.73 -9.80 -3.82
N VAL A 89 -10.64 -8.57 -3.29
CA VAL A 89 -9.41 -7.78 -3.27
C VAL A 89 -9.28 -7.00 -1.97
N ALA A 90 -8.05 -6.94 -1.44
CA ALA A 90 -7.70 -5.99 -0.40
C ALA A 90 -6.52 -5.14 -0.86
N VAL A 91 -6.68 -3.82 -0.79
CA VAL A 91 -5.64 -2.84 -1.11
C VAL A 91 -5.09 -2.28 0.21
N ASN A 92 -3.92 -2.76 0.61
CA ASN A 92 -3.14 -2.24 1.74
C ASN A 92 -2.43 -0.96 1.30
N ASN A 93 -3.14 0.16 1.36
CA ASN A 93 -2.64 1.47 0.96
C ASN A 93 -2.29 2.36 2.16
N ALA A 94 -2.92 2.16 3.31
CA ALA A 94 -2.62 2.97 4.51
C ALA A 94 -1.13 2.93 4.84
N GLY A 95 -0.57 4.10 5.09
CA GLY A 95 0.85 4.26 5.41
C GLY A 95 1.19 5.68 5.79
N ILE A 96 2.35 5.86 6.39
CA ILE A 96 2.94 7.14 6.74
C ILE A 96 4.37 7.22 6.18
N SER A 97 4.84 8.41 5.89
CA SER A 97 6.22 8.68 5.47
C SER A 97 7.05 9.22 6.63
N ALA A 98 8.36 9.12 6.51
CA ALA A 98 9.32 9.78 7.38
C ALA A 98 10.46 10.34 6.55
N MET A 99 10.87 11.57 6.83
CA MET A 99 12.00 12.22 6.18
C MET A 99 12.88 12.96 7.20
N GLY A 100 14.13 12.55 7.29
CA GLY A 100 15.13 13.11 8.21
C GLY A 100 16.38 12.25 8.30
N LEU A 101 17.43 12.77 8.94
CA LEU A 101 18.62 11.98 9.25
C LEU A 101 18.25 10.91 10.28
N ASN A 102 18.68 9.68 10.05
CA ASN A 102 18.28 8.51 10.85
C ASN A 102 18.50 8.68 12.35
N GLU A 103 19.63 9.23 12.76
CA GLU A 103 19.97 9.41 14.18
C GLU A 103 19.03 10.37 14.90
N GLY A 104 18.42 11.31 14.17
CA GLY A 104 17.44 12.25 14.75
C GLY A 104 16.06 11.65 15.02
N PHE A 105 15.77 10.45 14.58
CA PHE A 105 14.51 9.78 14.93
C PHE A 105 14.64 9.00 16.23
N THR A 106 13.69 9.19 17.12
CA THR A 106 13.60 8.37 18.33
C THR A 106 13.17 6.95 18.00
N THR A 107 13.52 5.99 18.87
CA THR A 107 13.04 4.60 18.75
C THR A 107 11.51 4.52 18.73
N ALA A 108 10.82 5.36 19.49
CA ALA A 108 9.36 5.42 19.49
C ALA A 108 8.79 5.84 18.12
N GLN A 109 9.43 6.81 17.44
CA GLN A 109 9.05 7.19 16.09
C GLN A 109 9.29 6.07 15.08
N ALA A 110 10.43 5.35 15.19
CA ALA A 110 10.72 4.20 14.37
C ALA A 110 9.69 3.09 14.56
N LEU A 111 9.36 2.74 15.81
CA LEU A 111 8.32 1.73 16.13
C LEU A 111 6.96 2.13 15.55
N ALA A 112 6.52 3.37 15.69
CA ALA A 112 5.26 3.85 15.13
C ALA A 112 5.23 3.72 13.59
N LEU A 113 6.37 3.98 12.93
CA LEU A 113 6.50 3.86 11.48
C LEU A 113 6.35 2.40 11.00
N PHE A 114 7.01 1.46 11.70
CA PHE A 114 6.90 0.03 11.40
C PHE A 114 5.51 -0.52 11.74
N ASP A 115 4.92 -0.06 12.84
CA ASP A 115 3.58 -0.47 13.25
C ASP A 115 2.53 -0.13 12.19
N VAL A 116 2.57 1.08 11.64
CA VAL A 116 1.67 1.48 10.56
C VAL A 116 2.03 0.77 9.25
N ASN A 117 3.28 0.90 8.77
CA ASN A 117 3.64 0.56 7.39
C ASN A 117 3.79 -0.96 7.16
N ALA A 118 4.26 -1.72 8.15
CA ALA A 118 4.49 -3.15 8.02
C ALA A 118 3.44 -3.97 8.78
N LEU A 119 3.32 -3.76 10.09
CA LEU A 119 2.42 -4.56 10.93
C LEU A 119 0.95 -4.26 10.67
N GLY A 120 0.60 -3.01 10.30
CA GLY A 120 -0.77 -2.65 9.97
C GLY A 120 -1.30 -3.43 8.78
N ALA A 121 -0.53 -3.55 7.69
CA ALA A 121 -0.89 -4.38 6.54
C ALA A 121 -1.00 -5.88 6.92
N HIS A 122 -0.11 -6.36 7.80
CA HIS A 122 -0.17 -7.74 8.30
C HIS A 122 -1.44 -7.99 9.13
N ARG A 123 -1.83 -7.07 10.05
CA ARG A 123 -3.08 -7.17 10.83
C ARG A 123 -4.29 -7.26 9.91
N VAL A 124 -4.38 -6.35 8.93
CA VAL A 124 -5.48 -6.33 7.95
C VAL A 124 -5.54 -7.66 7.21
N ASN A 125 -4.41 -8.15 6.66
CA ASN A 125 -4.38 -9.42 5.94
C ASN A 125 -4.88 -10.59 6.80
N ARG A 126 -4.45 -10.69 8.06
CA ARG A 126 -4.90 -11.73 8.98
C ARG A 126 -6.42 -11.73 9.17
N ALA A 127 -7.01 -10.55 9.35
CA ALA A 127 -8.43 -10.41 9.63
C ALA A 127 -9.32 -10.67 8.41
N ILE A 128 -8.83 -10.40 7.19
CA ILE A 128 -9.63 -10.52 5.96
C ILE A 128 -9.40 -11.82 5.18
N LEU A 129 -8.28 -12.50 5.36
CA LEU A 129 -7.99 -13.78 4.69
C LEU A 129 -9.06 -14.86 4.90
N PRO A 130 -9.75 -14.93 6.05
CA PRO A 130 -10.90 -15.84 6.21
C PRO A 130 -12.04 -15.62 5.21
N LEU A 131 -12.17 -14.43 4.59
CA LEU A 131 -13.15 -14.13 3.54
C LEU A 131 -12.66 -14.53 2.13
N MET A 132 -11.38 -14.87 1.97
CA MET A 132 -10.78 -15.28 0.69
C MET A 132 -10.53 -16.79 0.62
N LYS A 133 -10.03 -17.39 1.70
CA LYS A 133 -9.58 -18.79 1.76
C LYS A 133 -10.66 -19.81 1.38
N PRO A 134 -11.94 -19.71 1.86
CA PRO A 134 -12.99 -20.68 1.50
C PRO A 134 -13.29 -20.68 0.00
N HIS A 135 -13.12 -19.54 -0.66
CA HIS A 135 -13.37 -19.37 -2.09
C HIS A 135 -12.14 -19.70 -2.96
N ARG A 136 -11.01 -20.03 -2.34
CA ARG A 136 -9.72 -20.29 -3.01
C ARG A 136 -9.42 -19.23 -4.08
N SER A 137 -9.69 -17.98 -3.77
CA SER A 137 -9.56 -16.85 -4.68
C SER A 137 -9.46 -15.56 -3.89
N GLY A 138 -8.48 -14.71 -4.24
CA GLY A 138 -8.30 -13.40 -3.64
C GLY A 138 -7.08 -12.70 -4.23
N LEU A 139 -7.00 -11.39 -3.96
CA LEU A 139 -5.85 -10.55 -4.33
C LEU A 139 -5.53 -9.59 -3.19
N LEU A 140 -4.30 -9.67 -2.68
CA LEU A 140 -3.72 -8.69 -1.77
C LEU A 140 -2.83 -7.75 -2.60
N VAL A 141 -3.12 -6.45 -2.59
CA VAL A 141 -2.30 -5.41 -3.23
C VAL A 141 -1.65 -4.57 -2.13
N HIS A 142 -0.32 -4.50 -2.13
CA HIS A 142 0.45 -3.74 -1.15
C HIS A 142 1.06 -2.50 -1.80
N VAL A 143 0.62 -1.32 -1.37
CA VAL A 143 1.18 -0.05 -1.88
C VAL A 143 2.48 0.26 -1.14
N SER A 144 3.59 0.02 -1.82
CA SER A 144 4.96 0.23 -1.35
C SER A 144 5.57 1.51 -1.94
N THR A 145 6.82 1.46 -2.31
CA THR A 145 7.61 2.52 -2.94
C THR A 145 8.89 1.94 -3.52
N GLY A 146 9.43 2.53 -4.58
CA GLY A 146 10.77 2.17 -5.07
C GLY A 146 11.88 2.32 -4.01
N LEU A 147 11.66 3.16 -2.99
CA LEU A 147 12.61 3.32 -1.87
C LEU A 147 12.72 2.09 -0.97
N ALA A 148 11.78 1.15 -1.03
CA ALA A 148 11.90 -0.13 -0.32
C ALA A 148 13.01 -1.01 -0.90
N ARG A 149 13.35 -0.81 -2.16
CA ARG A 149 14.38 -1.55 -2.90
C ARG A 149 15.71 -0.81 -2.97
N MET A 150 15.67 0.52 -3.09
CA MET A 150 16.84 1.40 -3.20
C MET A 150 16.70 2.58 -2.24
N THR A 151 17.36 2.48 -1.08
CA THR A 151 17.31 3.51 -0.05
C THR A 151 18.06 4.77 -0.48
N MET A 152 17.49 5.94 -0.16
CA MET A 152 18.13 7.23 -0.31
C MET A 152 18.43 7.87 1.06
N PRO A 153 19.41 8.79 1.14
CA PRO A 153 19.60 9.60 2.34
C PRO A 153 18.29 10.22 2.82
N CYS A 154 18.13 10.40 4.10
CA CYS A 154 16.95 10.95 4.78
C CYS A 154 15.67 10.09 4.73
N PHE A 155 15.66 8.96 4.04
CA PHE A 155 14.52 8.05 3.97
C PHE A 155 14.78 6.67 4.61
N GLY A 156 15.88 6.48 5.34
CA GLY A 156 16.32 5.17 5.82
C GLY A 156 15.26 4.40 6.60
N LEU A 157 14.64 4.98 7.63
CA LEU A 157 13.59 4.33 8.41
C LEU A 157 12.31 4.09 7.60
N TYR A 158 11.93 5.03 6.74
CA TYR A 158 10.79 4.84 5.84
C TYR A 158 11.04 3.68 4.88
N SER A 159 12.19 3.65 4.21
CA SER A 159 12.61 2.57 3.32
C SER A 159 12.63 1.22 4.06
N ALA A 160 13.20 1.17 5.26
CA ALA A 160 13.23 -0.05 6.07
C ALA A 160 11.83 -0.55 6.42
N SER A 161 10.89 0.33 6.81
CA SER A 161 9.52 -0.05 7.13
C SER A 161 8.76 -0.59 5.91
N LYS A 162 9.00 0.00 4.72
CA LYS A 162 8.39 -0.47 3.47
C LYS A 162 9.05 -1.76 2.97
N ALA A 163 10.36 -1.92 3.11
CA ALA A 163 11.05 -3.17 2.82
C ALA A 163 10.54 -4.33 3.70
N ALA A 164 10.28 -4.06 4.98
CA ALA A 164 9.66 -5.04 5.88
C ALA A 164 8.25 -5.45 5.41
N MET A 165 7.44 -4.48 4.98
CA MET A 165 6.12 -4.78 4.41
C MET A 165 6.23 -5.62 3.12
N GLU A 166 7.19 -5.31 2.23
CA GLU A 166 7.40 -6.07 1.00
C GLU A 166 7.81 -7.51 1.28
N ALA A 167 8.71 -7.74 2.25
CA ALA A 167 9.11 -9.09 2.64
C ALA A 167 7.91 -9.91 3.14
N ILE A 168 7.01 -9.30 3.93
CA ILE A 168 5.77 -9.93 4.38
C ILE A 168 4.82 -10.22 3.21
N ALA A 169 4.65 -9.26 2.30
CA ALA A 169 3.80 -9.39 1.11
C ALA A 169 4.31 -10.50 0.17
N GLU A 170 5.61 -10.59 -0.01
CA GLU A 170 6.26 -11.62 -0.81
C GLU A 170 6.10 -13.01 -0.17
N SER A 171 6.26 -13.14 1.15
CA SER A 171 5.96 -14.39 1.86
C SER A 171 4.51 -14.83 1.66
N TYR A 172 3.54 -13.93 1.77
CA TYR A 172 2.14 -14.23 1.45
C TYR A 172 1.95 -14.70 0.00
N ARG A 173 2.69 -14.14 -0.98
CA ARG A 173 2.65 -14.60 -2.37
C ARG A 173 2.90 -16.09 -2.49
N TYR A 174 3.91 -16.59 -1.78
CA TYR A 174 4.31 -18.00 -1.82
C TYR A 174 3.38 -18.87 -0.98
N GLU A 175 3.09 -18.48 0.25
CA GLU A 175 2.28 -19.24 1.21
C GLU A 175 0.82 -19.42 0.75
N LEU A 176 0.26 -18.42 0.08
CA LEU A 176 -1.14 -18.41 -0.35
C LEU A 176 -1.34 -18.89 -1.79
N SER A 177 -0.27 -19.12 -2.54
CA SER A 177 -0.30 -19.50 -3.95
C SER A 177 -1.14 -20.75 -4.20
N GLY A 178 -0.96 -21.80 -3.38
CA GLY A 178 -1.72 -23.05 -3.44
C GLY A 178 -3.20 -22.88 -3.05
N LEU A 179 -3.57 -21.79 -2.40
CA LEU A 179 -4.95 -21.42 -2.05
C LEU A 179 -5.62 -20.54 -3.12
N GLY A 180 -4.94 -20.26 -4.24
CA GLY A 180 -5.48 -19.40 -5.30
C GLY A 180 -5.59 -17.93 -4.91
N ILE A 181 -4.92 -17.50 -3.84
CA ILE A 181 -4.87 -16.11 -3.38
C ILE A 181 -3.52 -15.53 -3.80
N ASP A 182 -3.59 -14.39 -4.46
CA ASP A 182 -2.46 -13.66 -4.98
C ASP A 182 -2.02 -12.54 -4.04
N SER A 183 -0.72 -12.24 -3.97
CA SER A 183 -0.20 -11.09 -3.23
C SER A 183 0.81 -10.37 -4.11
N VAL A 184 0.58 -9.07 -4.36
CA VAL A 184 1.37 -8.25 -5.27
C VAL A 184 1.76 -6.94 -4.62
N ILE A 185 2.87 -6.37 -5.07
CA ILE A 185 3.49 -5.17 -4.56
C ILE A 185 3.45 -4.10 -5.66
N LEU A 186 2.98 -2.92 -5.30
CA LEU A 186 3.03 -1.74 -6.15
C LEU A 186 4.12 -0.80 -5.64
N GLU A 187 5.03 -0.39 -6.50
CA GLU A 187 6.19 0.44 -6.19
C GLU A 187 6.09 1.82 -6.89
N PRO A 188 5.30 2.77 -6.34
CA PRO A 188 5.20 4.11 -6.91
C PRO A 188 6.52 4.89 -6.78
N SER A 189 6.82 5.69 -7.81
CA SER A 189 7.77 6.81 -7.72
C SER A 189 7.18 7.94 -6.84
N PRO A 190 7.89 9.04 -6.59
CA PRO A 190 7.32 10.19 -5.88
C PRO A 190 6.14 10.81 -6.63
N TYR A 191 5.05 11.09 -5.92
CA TYR A 191 3.84 11.74 -6.44
C TYR A 191 3.38 12.88 -5.53
N PRO A 192 2.74 13.95 -6.06
CA PRO A 192 2.17 15.03 -5.27
C PRO A 192 0.93 14.57 -4.52
N THR A 193 1.14 14.03 -3.31
CA THR A 193 0.10 13.62 -2.38
C THR A 193 0.33 14.22 -1.00
N ASN A 194 -0.66 14.15 -0.11
CA ASN A 194 -0.51 14.63 1.27
C ASN A 194 0.47 13.80 2.11
N LEU A 195 0.97 12.67 1.60
CA LEU A 195 1.89 11.80 2.31
C LEU A 195 3.21 12.52 2.69
N GLY A 196 3.75 13.32 1.77
CA GLY A 196 4.96 14.12 2.04
C GLY A 196 4.72 15.23 3.06
N ALA A 197 3.59 15.93 2.97
CA ALA A 197 3.23 17.02 3.89
C ALA A 197 2.95 16.51 5.33
N SER A 198 2.55 15.24 5.48
CA SER A 198 2.32 14.57 6.77
C SER A 198 3.46 13.67 7.22
N ALA A 199 4.63 13.75 6.57
CA ALA A 199 5.78 12.92 6.91
C ALA A 199 6.26 13.18 8.36
N LEU A 200 6.60 12.12 9.07
CA LEU A 200 7.28 12.25 10.35
C LEU A 200 8.64 12.90 10.15
N THR A 201 8.96 13.87 10.98
CA THR A 201 10.28 14.51 11.02
C THR A 201 11.04 14.07 12.26
N ALA A 202 12.38 14.17 12.22
CA ALA A 202 13.24 13.82 13.33
C ALA A 202 12.84 14.56 14.61
N GLY A 203 12.65 13.83 15.71
CA GLY A 203 12.23 14.38 17.01
C GLY A 203 13.37 14.75 17.94
N ASP A 204 14.57 14.15 17.75
CA ASP A 204 15.77 14.44 18.55
C ASP A 204 16.71 15.39 17.79
N LEU A 205 16.36 16.67 17.81
CA LEU A 205 17.12 17.72 17.13
C LEU A 205 18.49 17.97 17.79
N ALA A 206 18.66 17.58 19.06
CA ALA A 206 19.94 17.76 19.76
C ALA A 206 21.05 16.94 19.12
N ARG A 207 20.75 15.70 18.72
CA ARG A 207 21.69 14.82 18.01
C ARG A 207 22.08 15.33 16.62
N LEU A 208 21.24 16.15 16.01
CA LEU A 208 21.49 16.67 14.67
C LEU A 208 22.44 17.88 14.65
N ARG A 209 22.78 18.46 15.82
CA ARG A 209 23.66 19.64 15.89
C ARG A 209 25.07 19.37 15.36
N GLU A 210 25.57 18.16 15.54
CA GLU A 210 26.90 17.74 15.10
C GLU A 210 26.99 17.51 13.58
N TYR A 211 25.85 17.40 12.90
CA TYR A 211 25.80 17.17 11.46
C TYR A 211 26.08 18.43 10.61
N GLY A 212 26.16 19.61 11.23
CA GLY A 212 26.45 20.85 10.53
C GLY A 212 25.53 21.10 9.35
N GLU A 213 26.11 21.36 8.17
CA GLU A 213 25.32 21.59 6.94
C GLU A 213 24.49 20.37 6.48
N LEU A 214 24.92 19.16 6.84
CA LEU A 214 24.17 17.95 6.48
C LEU A 214 22.78 17.92 7.14
N ALA A 215 22.61 18.59 8.29
CA ALA A 215 21.30 18.74 8.94
C ALA A 215 20.25 19.45 8.06
N GLN A 216 20.70 20.20 7.03
CA GLN A 216 19.82 20.88 6.07
C GLN A 216 19.41 19.97 4.88
N LEU A 217 19.98 18.77 4.76
CA LEU A 217 19.71 17.88 3.63
C LEU A 217 18.23 17.50 3.51
N PRO A 218 17.51 17.15 4.59
CA PRO A 218 16.07 16.84 4.49
C PRO A 218 15.26 17.98 3.90
N LYS A 219 15.55 19.22 4.32
CA LYS A 219 14.88 20.41 3.79
C LYS A 219 15.18 20.59 2.29
N ARG A 220 16.45 20.51 1.88
CA ARG A 220 16.82 20.63 0.45
C ARG A 220 16.15 19.58 -0.41
N MET A 221 16.05 18.34 0.08
CA MET A 221 15.35 17.26 -0.63
C MET A 221 13.86 17.53 -0.75
N MET A 222 13.21 18.02 0.31
CA MET A 222 11.79 18.41 0.28
C MET A 222 11.56 19.57 -0.69
N ASP A 223 12.40 20.58 -0.69
CA ASP A 223 12.34 21.72 -1.62
C ASP A 223 12.45 21.22 -3.08
N GLY A 224 13.35 20.27 -3.35
CA GLY A 224 13.51 19.63 -4.66
C GLY A 224 12.27 18.86 -5.10
N LEU A 225 11.66 18.06 -4.21
CA LEU A 225 10.40 17.36 -4.49
C LEU A 225 9.26 18.34 -4.77
N THR A 226 9.18 19.42 -3.98
CA THR A 226 8.16 20.46 -4.16
C THR A 226 8.30 21.14 -5.52
N ALA A 227 9.53 21.46 -5.93
CA ALA A 227 9.81 22.04 -7.24
C ALA A 227 9.46 21.08 -8.38
N MET A 228 9.77 19.78 -8.23
CA MET A 228 9.40 18.75 -9.19
C MET A 228 7.88 18.64 -9.35
N PHE A 229 7.13 18.68 -8.25
CA PHE A 229 5.67 18.60 -8.27
C PHE A 229 4.97 19.86 -8.81
N ALA A 230 5.64 21.01 -8.76
CA ALA A 230 5.16 22.26 -9.37
C ALA A 230 5.52 22.40 -10.86
N GLY A 231 6.37 21.51 -11.37
CA GLY A 231 6.87 21.55 -12.75
C GLY A 231 5.87 21.01 -13.78
N PRO A 232 6.13 21.26 -15.08
CA PRO A 232 5.24 20.84 -16.17
C PRO A 232 5.17 19.31 -16.35
N ASN A 233 6.14 18.57 -15.84
CA ASN A 233 6.21 17.11 -15.89
C ASN A 233 5.85 16.47 -14.54
N ALA A 234 5.06 17.15 -13.70
CA ALA A 234 4.62 16.60 -12.43
C ALA A 234 3.85 15.29 -12.65
N PRO A 235 4.18 14.20 -11.94
CA PRO A 235 3.51 12.93 -12.11
C PRO A 235 2.05 13.02 -11.67
N ASN A 236 1.16 12.33 -12.39
CA ASN A 236 -0.27 12.31 -12.08
C ASN A 236 -0.57 11.26 -11.00
N PRO A 237 -1.04 11.63 -9.80
CA PRO A 237 -1.38 10.65 -8.78
C PRO A 237 -2.42 9.59 -9.20
N GLN A 238 -3.15 9.81 -10.30
CA GLN A 238 -4.10 8.85 -10.87
C GLN A 238 -3.40 7.61 -11.45
N ASP A 239 -2.12 7.68 -11.78
CA ASP A 239 -1.37 6.52 -12.32
C ASP A 239 -1.39 5.32 -11.36
N VAL A 240 -1.40 5.57 -10.04
CA VAL A 240 -1.40 4.52 -9.00
C VAL A 240 -2.76 3.80 -8.93
N PRO A 241 -3.92 4.47 -8.80
CA PRO A 241 -5.22 3.83 -8.94
C PRO A 241 -5.41 3.04 -10.25
N ASP A 242 -4.92 3.59 -11.37
CA ASP A 242 -5.03 2.93 -12.67
C ASP A 242 -4.18 1.66 -12.73
N ALA A 243 -3.00 1.66 -12.09
CA ALA A 243 -2.19 0.45 -11.96
C ALA A 243 -2.86 -0.59 -11.05
N ILE A 244 -3.48 -0.17 -9.94
CA ILE A 244 -4.27 -1.05 -9.07
C ILE A 244 -5.43 -1.67 -9.85
N LEU A 245 -6.16 -0.87 -10.62
CA LEU A 245 -7.26 -1.36 -11.47
C LEU A 245 -6.77 -2.41 -12.49
N ARG A 246 -5.65 -2.14 -13.17
CA ARG A 246 -5.03 -3.12 -14.09
C ARG A 246 -4.68 -4.43 -13.38
N LEU A 247 -4.10 -4.38 -12.18
CA LEU A 247 -3.79 -5.59 -11.39
C LEU A 247 -5.07 -6.37 -11.01
N ILE A 248 -6.16 -5.67 -10.67
CA ILE A 248 -7.45 -6.29 -10.37
C ILE A 248 -8.01 -6.99 -11.62
N GLU A 249 -7.93 -6.34 -12.80
CA GLU A 249 -8.45 -6.87 -14.07
C GLU A 249 -7.54 -7.95 -14.68
N THR A 250 -6.24 -7.98 -14.34
CA THR A 250 -5.31 -9.03 -14.79
C THR A 250 -5.74 -10.40 -14.25
N PRO A 251 -5.75 -11.43 -15.10
CA PRO A 251 -6.11 -12.78 -14.69
C PRO A 251 -5.21 -13.29 -13.53
N ARG A 252 -5.82 -14.14 -12.70
CA ARG A 252 -5.09 -14.80 -11.61
C ARG A 252 -3.93 -15.65 -12.16
N GLY A 253 -2.76 -15.53 -11.54
CA GLY A 253 -1.53 -16.23 -11.92
C GLY A 253 -0.74 -15.53 -13.04
N GLU A 254 -1.25 -14.42 -13.60
CA GLU A 254 -0.56 -13.61 -14.61
C GLU A 254 -0.07 -12.26 -14.06
N ARG A 255 -0.40 -11.95 -12.81
CA ARG A 255 0.02 -10.72 -12.15
C ARG A 255 1.51 -10.78 -11.80
N PRO A 256 2.30 -9.75 -12.13
CA PRO A 256 3.68 -9.66 -11.66
C PRO A 256 3.71 -9.52 -10.13
N LEU A 257 4.75 -10.04 -9.48
CA LEU A 257 4.94 -9.85 -8.03
C LEU A 257 5.09 -8.37 -7.71
N ARG A 258 5.91 -7.64 -8.51
CA ARG A 258 6.14 -6.20 -8.35
C ARG A 258 5.73 -5.42 -9.59
N THR A 259 5.12 -4.27 -9.38
CA THR A 259 4.73 -3.34 -10.44
C THR A 259 5.24 -1.95 -10.11
N LEU A 260 6.15 -1.44 -10.92
CA LEU A 260 6.61 -0.06 -10.85
C LEU A 260 5.56 0.88 -11.44
N VAL A 261 5.36 2.05 -10.81
CA VAL A 261 4.45 3.08 -11.29
C VAL A 261 5.15 4.43 -11.27
N GLY A 262 5.15 5.12 -12.41
CA GLY A 262 5.81 6.40 -12.59
C GLY A 262 7.11 6.29 -13.38
N SER A 263 7.94 7.33 -13.34
CA SER A 263 9.16 7.46 -14.14
C SER A 263 10.43 7.10 -13.34
N GLY A 264 11.52 6.80 -14.06
CA GLY A 264 12.86 6.56 -13.46
C GLY A 264 13.01 5.19 -12.81
N GLY A 265 12.21 4.21 -13.23
CA GLY A 265 12.19 2.87 -12.64
C GLY A 265 13.08 1.82 -13.33
N GLU A 266 13.87 2.17 -14.35
CA GLU A 266 14.64 1.18 -15.13
C GLU A 266 15.60 0.36 -14.26
N ALA A 267 16.38 1.02 -13.40
CA ALA A 267 17.30 0.33 -12.48
C ALA A 267 16.56 -0.55 -11.46
N LEU A 268 15.40 -0.11 -10.99
CA LEU A 268 14.56 -0.91 -10.09
C LEU A 268 13.97 -2.12 -10.82
N MET A 269 13.61 -1.99 -12.08
CA MET A 269 13.11 -3.09 -12.90
C MET A 269 14.19 -4.17 -13.10
N GLU A 270 15.44 -3.77 -13.34
CA GLU A 270 16.57 -4.70 -13.43
C GLU A 270 16.77 -5.43 -12.10
N LEU A 271 16.79 -4.69 -10.98
CA LEU A 271 16.92 -5.26 -9.64
C LEU A 271 15.80 -6.25 -9.33
N ASN A 272 14.55 -5.91 -9.60
CA ASN A 272 13.41 -6.78 -9.38
C ASN A 272 13.50 -8.04 -10.25
N THR A 273 13.83 -7.90 -11.54
CA THR A 273 14.02 -9.03 -12.46
C THR A 273 15.13 -9.97 -12.00
N LEU A 274 16.26 -9.41 -11.55
CA LEU A 274 17.37 -10.20 -11.01
C LEU A 274 16.96 -10.97 -9.75
N THR A 275 16.28 -10.29 -8.83
CA THR A 275 15.80 -10.88 -7.57
C THR A 275 14.83 -12.03 -7.85
N ASP A 276 13.84 -11.82 -8.72
CA ASP A 276 12.84 -12.83 -9.10
C ASP A 276 13.50 -14.08 -9.72
N ARG A 277 14.53 -13.88 -10.58
CA ARG A 277 15.29 -14.98 -11.18
C ARG A 277 16.06 -15.79 -10.13
N ILE A 278 16.73 -15.11 -9.19
CA ILE A 278 17.49 -15.77 -8.11
C ILE A 278 16.53 -16.53 -7.20
N GLN A 279 15.42 -15.93 -6.83
CA GLN A 279 14.39 -16.53 -5.99
C GLN A 279 13.80 -17.80 -6.64
N ALA A 280 13.51 -17.73 -7.95
CA ALA A 280 13.00 -18.87 -8.71
C ALA A 280 14.00 -20.04 -8.72
N ALA A 281 15.29 -19.76 -8.92
CA ALA A 281 16.34 -20.77 -8.89
C ALA A 281 16.48 -21.41 -7.48
N LEU A 282 16.42 -20.59 -6.42
CA LEU A 282 16.45 -21.07 -5.04
C LEU A 282 15.27 -22.00 -4.73
N PHE A 283 14.04 -21.61 -5.10
CA PHE A 283 12.84 -22.41 -4.87
C PHE A 283 12.87 -23.72 -5.69
N ALA A 284 13.39 -23.69 -6.91
CA ALA A 284 13.57 -24.89 -7.72
C ALA A 284 14.57 -25.88 -7.05
N ALA A 285 15.68 -25.37 -6.54
CA ALA A 285 16.69 -26.18 -5.85
C ALA A 285 16.16 -26.81 -4.55
N GLN A 286 15.18 -26.18 -3.90
CA GLN A 286 14.56 -26.67 -2.66
C GLN A 286 13.26 -27.48 -2.90
N GLY A 287 12.87 -27.74 -4.15
CA GLY A 287 11.62 -28.45 -4.47
C GLY A 287 10.35 -27.64 -4.24
N MET A 288 10.45 -26.31 -4.07
CA MET A 288 9.33 -25.41 -3.77
C MET A 288 8.84 -24.61 -4.99
N ALA A 289 9.25 -24.94 -6.21
CA ALA A 289 8.91 -24.20 -7.42
C ALA A 289 7.38 -24.01 -7.65
N ALA A 290 6.55 -24.91 -7.12
CA ALA A 290 5.11 -24.81 -7.19
C ALA A 290 4.55 -23.57 -6.46
N MET A 291 5.23 -23.09 -5.40
CA MET A 291 4.82 -21.92 -4.62
C MET A 291 4.97 -20.59 -5.39
N LEU A 292 5.71 -20.58 -6.48
CA LEU A 292 5.86 -19.42 -7.37
C LEU A 292 4.63 -19.18 -8.26
N ARG A 293 3.72 -20.16 -8.34
CA ARG A 293 2.55 -20.13 -9.21
C ARG A 293 1.27 -20.14 -8.40
N VAL A 294 0.47 -19.10 -8.58
CA VAL A 294 -0.87 -19.04 -7.96
C VAL A 294 -1.78 -20.06 -8.62
N ALA A 295 -2.39 -20.95 -7.84
CA ALA A 295 -3.32 -21.95 -8.35
C ALA A 295 -4.52 -21.29 -9.05
N ARG A 296 -4.90 -21.83 -10.22
CA ARG A 296 -6.02 -21.35 -11.04
C ARG A 296 -7.37 -21.85 -10.52
#